data_22aed04f335aa3ac1a93a6fc4b259457
#
_entry.id   22aed04f335aa3ac1a93a6fc4b259457
#
_cell.length_a   1.000
_cell.length_b   1.000
_cell.length_c   1.000
_cell.angle_alpha   90.00
_cell.angle_beta   90.00
_cell.angle_gamma   90.00
#
_symmetry.space_group_name_H-M   'P 1'
#
loop_
_entity.id
_entity.type
_entity.pdbx_description
1 polymer ?
#
loop_
_entity_poly.entity_id
_entity_poly.type
_entity_poly.pdbx_seq_one_letter_code
_entity_poly.pdbx_strand_id
1 'polypeptide(L)'
;MPSLFRRKNSDLVEEAADEVNPESTDVDLGPRSRGYTPGKGRETPKRPSAQRRRATEAAPTNRRQAYRRQRDARREQRAEAMEGMRAGDEKYLLARDRGPERALVRDIVDSRRTVGTWFFGGALIVLIGSSGAMPVEVRLASNVLWALLAIGVILDSVLISMRVKKLIRERFPKTTQRMGSLYLYAIMRGITFRRMRMPRPRVKLGTKI
;
A
#
# COMPACT_ATOMS: atom_id res chain seq x y z
N MET A 1 24.01 -30.84 -14.12
CA MET A 1 23.12 -30.12 -13.20
C MET A 1 21.69 -30.59 -13.47
N PRO A 2 21.05 -31.39 -12.60
CA PRO A 2 19.70 -31.89 -12.82
C PRO A 2 18.66 -30.82 -12.49
N SER A 3 17.67 -30.67 -13.38
CA SER A 3 16.57 -29.71 -13.29
C SER A 3 15.54 -30.16 -12.24
N LEU A 4 15.39 -29.43 -11.16
CA LEU A 4 14.54 -29.73 -9.98
C LEU A 4 13.08 -29.25 -10.08
N PHE A 5 12.57 -28.88 -11.26
CA PHE A 5 11.20 -28.35 -11.39
C PHE A 5 10.41 -29.02 -12.52
N ARG A 6 10.23 -30.35 -12.42
CA ARG A 6 9.19 -31.03 -13.19
C ARG A 6 8.30 -31.82 -12.24
N ARG A 7 7.30 -31.16 -11.64
CA ARG A 7 6.20 -31.84 -10.99
C ARG A 7 5.33 -32.48 -12.07
N LYS A 8 5.31 -33.80 -12.08
CA LYS A 8 4.41 -34.63 -12.87
C LYS A 8 2.98 -34.45 -12.35
N ASN A 9 2.11 -33.87 -13.16
CA ASN A 9 0.66 -33.81 -12.92
C ASN A 9 -0.07 -35.07 -13.43
N SER A 10 0.62 -36.21 -13.49
CA SER A 10 0.02 -37.46 -13.95
C SER A 10 -0.69 -38.25 -12.87
N ASP A 11 -0.37 -38.00 -11.60
CA ASP A 11 -0.84 -38.89 -10.52
C ASP A 11 -2.20 -38.49 -9.92
N LEU A 12 -2.75 -37.31 -10.30
CA LEU A 12 -4.07 -36.86 -9.85
C LEU A 12 -5.22 -37.17 -10.83
N VAL A 13 -4.90 -37.72 -11.98
CA VAL A 13 -5.92 -38.08 -13.00
C VAL A 13 -6.27 -39.58 -12.91
N GLU A 14 -5.40 -40.41 -12.31
CA GLU A 14 -5.62 -41.87 -12.21
C GLU A 14 -6.48 -42.26 -10.99
N GLU A 15 -6.50 -41.41 -9.95
CA GLU A 15 -7.31 -41.67 -8.74
C GLU A 15 -8.79 -41.29 -8.86
N ALA A 16 -9.17 -40.59 -9.93
CA ALA A 16 -10.57 -40.18 -10.19
C ALA A 16 -11.28 -41.14 -11.18
N ALA A 17 -10.64 -42.18 -11.66
CA ALA A 17 -11.20 -43.09 -12.67
C ALA A 17 -11.79 -44.39 -12.10
N ASP A 18 -11.58 -44.70 -10.83
CA ASP A 18 -11.97 -46.02 -10.25
C ASP A 18 -13.25 -46.02 -9.41
N GLU A 19 -14.02 -44.94 -9.37
CA GLU A 19 -15.34 -44.91 -8.70
C GLU A 19 -16.50 -44.57 -9.65
N VAL A 20 -16.70 -45.29 -10.74
CA VAL A 20 -17.97 -45.34 -11.43
C VAL A 20 -18.38 -46.75 -11.69
N ASN A 21 -19.19 -47.29 -10.78
CA ASN A 21 -19.91 -48.53 -10.91
C ASN A 21 -20.93 -48.47 -12.06
N PRO A 22 -20.91 -49.38 -13.06
CA PRO A 22 -21.91 -49.42 -14.11
C PRO A 22 -23.11 -50.25 -13.68
N GLU A 23 -24.12 -49.63 -13.11
CA GLU A 23 -25.40 -50.28 -13.00
C GLU A 23 -26.32 -49.72 -14.08
N SER A 24 -26.60 -50.56 -15.01
CA SER A 24 -27.43 -50.43 -16.20
C SER A 24 -28.85 -49.96 -15.90
N THR A 25 -29.24 -48.86 -16.52
CA THR A 25 -30.64 -48.64 -16.91
C THR A 25 -30.65 -48.16 -18.34
N ASP A 26 -31.13 -49.02 -19.23
CA ASP A 26 -31.49 -48.69 -20.61
C ASP A 26 -32.52 -47.58 -20.61
N VAL A 27 -32.09 -46.35 -20.86
CA VAL A 27 -32.98 -45.23 -21.17
C VAL A 27 -32.97 -45.05 -22.69
N ASP A 28 -34.10 -45.37 -23.30
CA ASP A 28 -34.41 -45.10 -24.71
C ASP A 28 -34.03 -43.65 -25.09
N LEU A 29 -32.92 -43.50 -25.80
CA LEU A 29 -32.47 -42.22 -26.34
C LEU A 29 -33.22 -41.96 -27.66
N GLY A 30 -34.43 -41.40 -27.54
CA GLY A 30 -35.08 -40.74 -28.66
C GLY A 30 -34.15 -39.74 -29.36
N PRO A 31 -34.41 -39.31 -30.61
CA PRO A 31 -33.50 -38.51 -31.40
C PRO A 31 -33.11 -37.24 -30.67
N ARG A 32 -31.80 -37.14 -30.34
CA ARG A 32 -31.21 -35.99 -29.66
C ARG A 32 -31.55 -34.72 -30.41
N SER A 33 -32.49 -33.94 -29.86
CA SER A 33 -32.75 -32.60 -30.32
C SER A 33 -31.41 -31.84 -30.26
N ARG A 34 -30.99 -31.27 -31.40
CA ARG A 34 -29.79 -30.39 -31.46
C ARG A 34 -29.99 -29.32 -30.37
N GLY A 35 -29.18 -29.37 -29.34
CA GLY A 35 -29.31 -28.46 -28.20
C GLY A 35 -29.36 -27.01 -28.69
N TYR A 36 -30.49 -26.36 -28.44
CA TYR A 36 -30.63 -24.93 -28.69
C TYR A 36 -29.74 -24.16 -27.73
N THR A 37 -28.64 -23.63 -28.24
CA THR A 37 -27.83 -22.64 -27.51
C THR A 37 -28.46 -21.28 -27.75
N PRO A 38 -28.95 -20.58 -26.69
CA PRO A 38 -29.49 -19.24 -26.85
C PRO A 38 -28.46 -18.34 -27.49
N GLY A 39 -28.85 -17.57 -28.50
CA GLY A 39 -27.98 -16.64 -29.20
C GLY A 39 -27.31 -15.67 -28.20
N LYS A 40 -26.02 -15.40 -28.35
CA LYS A 40 -25.30 -14.41 -27.56
C LYS A 40 -26.05 -13.08 -27.65
N GLY A 41 -26.60 -12.60 -26.55
CA GLY A 41 -27.35 -11.34 -26.46
C GLY A 41 -26.55 -10.07 -26.82
N ARG A 42 -25.29 -10.23 -27.22
CA ARG A 42 -24.42 -9.13 -27.65
C ARG A 42 -23.61 -9.56 -28.88
N GLU A 43 -23.74 -8.80 -29.95
CA GLU A 43 -22.94 -9.05 -31.15
C GLU A 43 -21.45 -8.94 -30.87
N THR A 44 -20.69 -9.94 -31.29
CA THR A 44 -19.23 -9.88 -31.22
C THR A 44 -18.74 -8.82 -32.22
N PRO A 45 -17.93 -7.83 -31.81
CA PRO A 45 -17.44 -6.79 -32.69
C PRO A 45 -16.76 -7.41 -33.91
N LYS A 46 -17.15 -7.01 -35.12
CA LYS A 46 -16.55 -7.49 -36.36
C LYS A 46 -15.02 -7.28 -36.36
N ARG A 47 -14.28 -8.27 -36.80
CA ARG A 47 -12.80 -8.27 -36.85
C ARG A 47 -12.16 -6.94 -37.29
N PRO A 48 -12.71 -6.21 -38.30
CA PRO A 48 -12.17 -4.90 -38.70
C PRO A 48 -12.30 -3.80 -37.65
N SER A 49 -13.37 -3.79 -36.81
CA SER A 49 -13.54 -2.79 -35.74
C SER A 49 -12.62 -3.06 -34.55
N ALA A 50 -12.39 -4.32 -34.21
CA ALA A 50 -11.40 -4.70 -33.20
C ALA A 50 -9.96 -4.40 -33.66
N GLN A 51 -9.70 -4.56 -34.92
CA GLN A 51 -8.40 -4.28 -35.54
C GLN A 51 -8.15 -2.76 -35.67
N ARG A 52 -9.18 -1.94 -35.98
CA ARG A 52 -9.10 -0.48 -35.94
C ARG A 52 -8.80 0.05 -34.55
N ARG A 53 -9.37 -0.50 -33.47
CA ARG A 53 -9.03 -0.12 -32.09
C ARG A 53 -7.58 -0.44 -31.72
N ARG A 54 -7.00 -1.53 -32.27
CA ARG A 54 -5.57 -1.85 -32.08
C ARG A 54 -4.63 -1.02 -32.96
N ALA A 55 -5.13 -0.55 -34.11
CA ALA A 55 -4.35 0.26 -35.05
C ALA A 55 -4.27 1.75 -34.68
N THR A 56 -5.01 2.22 -33.65
CA THR A 56 -4.97 3.62 -33.21
C THR A 56 -3.64 4.00 -32.54
N GLU A 57 -2.87 3.02 -32.10
CA GLU A 57 -1.48 3.23 -31.71
C GLU A 57 -0.56 2.63 -32.78
N ALA A 58 -0.13 3.49 -33.71
CA ALA A 58 0.87 3.09 -34.69
C ALA A 58 2.09 2.48 -33.99
N ALA A 59 2.44 1.25 -34.37
CA ALA A 59 3.62 0.58 -33.81
C ALA A 59 4.85 1.50 -33.98
N PRO A 60 5.71 1.63 -32.96
CA PRO A 60 6.88 2.49 -33.05
C PRO A 60 7.78 2.00 -34.19
N THR A 61 8.01 2.83 -35.19
CA THR A 61 8.83 2.53 -36.36
C THR A 61 10.32 2.42 -36.03
N ASN A 62 10.72 2.93 -34.83
CA ASN A 62 12.12 2.99 -34.44
C ASN A 62 12.30 2.56 -32.97
N ARG A 63 13.33 1.72 -32.69
CA ARG A 63 13.67 1.27 -31.33
C ARG A 63 13.78 2.45 -30.33
N ARG A 64 14.29 3.59 -30.79
CA ARG A 64 14.42 4.81 -30.00
C ARG A 64 13.06 5.43 -29.65
N GLN A 65 12.09 5.37 -30.56
CA GLN A 65 10.71 5.82 -30.29
C GLN A 65 9.99 4.87 -29.33
N ALA A 66 10.17 3.55 -29.49
CA ALA A 66 9.64 2.56 -28.57
C ALA A 66 10.12 2.81 -27.14
N TYR A 67 11.42 3.05 -26.97
CA TYR A 67 12.01 3.36 -25.66
C TYR A 67 11.46 4.67 -25.08
N ARG A 68 11.34 5.73 -25.89
CA ARG A 68 10.74 7.00 -25.44
C ARG A 68 9.29 6.79 -24.97
N ARG A 69 8.44 6.16 -25.78
CA ARG A 69 7.03 5.86 -25.41
C ARG A 69 6.94 5.05 -24.12
N GLN A 70 7.79 4.02 -23.99
CA GLN A 70 7.81 3.21 -22.76
C GLN A 70 8.25 4.04 -21.54
N ARG A 71 9.21 4.94 -21.69
CA ARG A 71 9.66 5.84 -20.64
C ARG A 71 8.57 6.84 -20.24
N ASP A 72 7.86 7.39 -21.21
CA ASP A 72 6.80 8.36 -20.99
C ASP A 72 5.59 7.67 -20.33
N ALA A 73 5.16 6.51 -20.80
CA ALA A 73 4.13 5.71 -20.13
C ALA A 73 4.50 5.34 -18.67
N ARG A 74 5.76 4.98 -18.42
CA ARG A 74 6.23 4.75 -17.04
C ARG A 74 6.23 6.01 -16.19
N ARG A 75 6.49 7.17 -16.77
CA ARG A 75 6.42 8.46 -16.06
C ARG A 75 4.99 8.79 -15.70
N GLU A 76 4.05 8.63 -16.61
CA GLU A 76 2.62 8.83 -16.39
C GLU A 76 2.09 7.90 -15.30
N GLN A 77 2.38 6.60 -15.39
CA GLN A 77 2.00 5.63 -14.37
C GLN A 77 2.58 5.98 -12.99
N ARG A 78 3.82 6.42 -12.92
CA ARG A 78 4.43 6.88 -11.65
C ARG A 78 3.79 8.15 -11.14
N ALA A 79 3.46 9.09 -12.01
CA ALA A 79 2.79 10.34 -11.65
C ALA A 79 1.39 10.03 -11.07
N GLU A 80 0.61 9.21 -11.77
CA GLU A 80 -0.71 8.74 -11.32
C GLU A 80 -0.62 8.01 -9.97
N ALA A 81 0.32 7.07 -9.83
CA ALA A 81 0.52 6.34 -8.59
C ALA A 81 0.93 7.26 -7.42
N MET A 82 1.78 8.26 -7.69
CA MET A 82 2.18 9.25 -6.68
C MET A 82 1.03 10.17 -6.30
N GLU A 83 0.20 10.56 -7.25
CA GLU A 83 -0.98 11.38 -6.99
C GLU A 83 -2.03 10.61 -6.20
N GLY A 84 -2.36 9.38 -6.59
CA GLY A 84 -3.24 8.50 -5.85
C GLY A 84 -2.72 8.19 -4.44
N MET A 85 -1.41 7.97 -4.28
CA MET A 85 -0.79 7.80 -2.97
C MET A 85 -0.91 9.07 -2.11
N ARG A 86 -0.73 10.25 -2.70
CA ARG A 86 -0.91 11.54 -1.99
C ARG A 86 -2.37 11.77 -1.59
N ALA A 87 -3.31 11.44 -2.47
CA ALA A 87 -4.74 11.51 -2.20
C ALA A 87 -5.19 10.52 -1.11
N GLY A 88 -4.46 9.42 -0.94
CA GLY A 88 -4.77 8.39 0.04
C GLY A 88 -5.69 7.29 -0.50
N ASP A 89 -5.72 7.10 -1.82
CA ASP A 89 -6.48 6.03 -2.46
C ASP A 89 -5.91 4.67 -2.10
N GLU A 90 -6.73 3.77 -1.57
CA GLU A 90 -6.29 2.45 -1.11
C GLU A 90 -5.57 1.62 -2.18
N LYS A 91 -5.91 1.81 -3.46
CA LYS A 91 -5.29 1.13 -4.60
C LYS A 91 -3.78 1.41 -4.69
N TYR A 92 -3.38 2.67 -4.42
CA TYR A 92 -2.00 3.13 -4.54
C TYR A 92 -1.25 3.16 -3.22
N LEU A 93 -1.93 2.92 -2.08
CA LEU A 93 -1.28 2.88 -0.78
C LEU A 93 -0.35 1.68 -0.65
N LEU A 94 0.78 1.88 0.01
CA LEU A 94 1.66 0.78 0.41
C LEU A 94 0.93 -0.18 1.36
N ALA A 95 1.31 -1.44 1.36
CA ALA A 95 0.74 -2.45 2.25
C ALA A 95 0.78 -2.04 3.74
N ARG A 96 1.81 -1.30 4.14
CA ARG A 96 1.96 -0.76 5.50
C ARG A 96 0.98 0.37 5.84
N ASP A 97 0.34 1.00 4.84
CA ASP A 97 -0.56 2.13 5.02
C ASP A 97 -2.03 1.77 4.78
N ARG A 98 -2.30 0.54 4.31
CA ARG A 98 -3.66 0.05 4.01
C ARG A 98 -4.39 -0.37 5.28
N GLY A 99 -5.70 -0.23 5.23
CA GLY A 99 -6.61 -0.70 6.27
C GLY A 99 -7.24 0.43 7.10
N PRO A 100 -8.45 0.18 7.63
CA PRO A 100 -9.22 1.17 8.37
C PRO A 100 -8.58 1.54 9.70
N GLU A 101 -7.94 0.59 10.40
CA GLU A 101 -7.22 0.85 11.64
C GLU A 101 -6.05 1.83 11.43
N ARG A 102 -5.29 1.61 10.34
CA ARG A 102 -4.17 2.50 10.00
C ARG A 102 -4.65 3.86 9.51
N ALA A 103 -5.81 3.92 8.84
CA ALA A 103 -6.44 5.19 8.51
C ALA A 103 -6.78 5.99 9.77
N LEU A 104 -7.38 5.35 10.78
CA LEU A 104 -7.66 5.97 12.09
C LEU A 104 -6.36 6.45 12.77
N VAL A 105 -5.32 5.63 12.79
CA VAL A 105 -4.02 6.02 13.38
C VAL A 105 -3.44 7.24 12.68
N ARG A 106 -3.53 7.32 11.35
CA ARG A 106 -3.11 8.51 10.59
C ARG A 106 -3.84 9.76 11.06
N ASP A 107 -5.17 9.67 11.16
CA ASP A 107 -6.01 10.80 11.54
C ASP A 107 -5.69 11.26 12.98
N ILE A 108 -5.46 10.34 13.92
CA ILE A 108 -5.04 10.64 15.29
C ILE A 108 -3.73 11.43 15.33
N VAL A 109 -2.72 10.96 14.58
CA VAL A 109 -1.40 11.62 14.56
C VAL A 109 -1.47 12.96 13.82
N ASP A 110 -2.25 13.04 12.76
CA ASP A 110 -2.35 14.24 11.91
C ASP A 110 -3.19 15.34 12.53
N SER A 111 -4.11 15.01 13.46
CA SER A 111 -4.89 16.00 14.21
C SER A 111 -4.08 16.78 15.24
N ARG A 112 -2.87 16.32 15.59
CA ARG A 112 -2.02 16.91 16.64
C ARG A 112 -0.75 17.53 16.08
N ARG A 113 -0.22 18.50 16.81
CA ARG A 113 1.17 18.94 16.67
C ARG A 113 2.05 17.96 17.43
N THR A 114 2.94 17.27 16.75
CA THR A 114 3.86 16.31 17.35
C THR A 114 5.21 16.98 17.59
N VAL A 115 5.87 16.64 18.69
CA VAL A 115 7.21 17.12 19.03
C VAL A 115 8.23 16.71 17.94
N GLY A 116 8.00 15.55 17.31
CA GLY A 116 8.81 15.09 16.17
C GLY A 116 8.93 16.09 15.02
N THR A 117 7.94 16.98 14.83
CA THR A 117 8.02 18.05 13.82
C THR A 117 9.18 19.02 14.10
N TRP A 118 9.49 19.29 15.38
CA TRP A 118 10.57 20.18 15.78
C TRP A 118 11.90 19.49 15.95
N PHE A 119 11.87 18.16 16.03
CA PHE A 119 13.08 17.34 16.25
C PHE A 119 14.18 17.61 15.24
N PHE A 120 13.88 17.69 13.96
CA PHE A 120 14.90 17.92 12.92
C PHE A 120 15.51 19.33 13.02
N GLY A 121 14.69 20.35 13.30
CA GLY A 121 15.20 21.70 13.53
C GLY A 121 16.08 21.78 14.75
N GLY A 122 15.63 21.20 15.86
CA GLY A 122 16.41 21.11 17.12
C GLY A 122 17.69 20.31 16.95
N ALA A 123 17.64 19.16 16.26
CA ALA A 123 18.82 18.36 15.98
C ALA A 123 19.86 19.11 15.15
N LEU A 124 19.43 19.94 14.19
CA LEU A 124 20.35 20.77 13.41
C LEU A 124 21.03 21.81 14.29
N ILE A 125 20.31 22.48 15.18
CA ILE A 125 20.86 23.45 16.13
C ILE A 125 21.89 22.76 17.05
N VAL A 126 21.55 21.58 17.57
CA VAL A 126 22.46 20.78 18.41
C VAL A 126 23.70 20.38 17.65
N LEU A 127 23.56 19.95 16.39
CA LEU A 127 24.70 19.55 15.54
C LEU A 127 25.68 20.70 15.35
N ILE A 128 25.18 21.91 15.10
CA ILE A 128 26.02 23.11 14.95
C ILE A 128 26.66 23.49 16.31
N GLY A 129 25.85 23.53 17.36
CA GLY A 129 26.30 23.96 18.68
C GLY A 129 27.26 22.98 19.38
N SER A 130 27.20 21.69 19.03
CA SER A 130 28.10 20.66 19.56
C SER A 130 29.46 20.57 18.82
N SER A 131 29.67 21.38 17.78
CA SER A 131 30.92 21.38 17.01
C SER A 131 32.12 21.81 17.87
N GLY A 132 33.29 21.26 17.57
CA GLY A 132 34.54 21.58 18.29
C GLY A 132 35.00 23.07 18.19
N ALA A 133 34.43 23.82 17.23
CA ALA A 133 34.72 25.24 17.02
C ALA A 133 33.96 26.14 17.99
N MET A 134 32.94 25.61 18.71
CA MET A 134 32.11 26.37 19.63
C MET A 134 32.68 26.40 21.05
N PRO A 135 32.46 27.49 21.81
CA PRO A 135 32.82 27.59 23.24
C PRO A 135 32.20 26.43 24.04
N VAL A 136 32.85 26.10 25.17
CA VAL A 136 32.44 24.96 26.00
C VAL A 136 31.01 25.14 26.55
N GLU A 137 30.60 26.35 26.86
CA GLU A 137 29.28 26.69 27.35
C GLU A 137 28.18 26.36 26.31
N VAL A 138 28.46 26.69 25.03
CA VAL A 138 27.53 26.39 23.91
C VAL A 138 27.42 24.90 23.69
N ARG A 139 28.50 24.14 23.78
CA ARG A 139 28.47 22.68 23.66
C ARG A 139 27.69 22.03 24.79
N LEU A 140 27.86 22.50 26.04
CA LEU A 140 27.13 22.01 27.19
C LEU A 140 25.62 22.31 27.02
N ALA A 141 25.26 23.55 26.64
CA ALA A 141 23.87 23.92 26.38
C ALA A 141 23.25 23.07 25.25
N SER A 142 24.01 22.77 24.20
CA SER A 142 23.57 21.90 23.10
C SER A 142 23.31 20.46 23.55
N ASN A 143 24.15 19.92 24.45
CA ASN A 143 23.95 18.60 25.03
C ASN A 143 22.68 18.53 25.91
N VAL A 144 22.44 19.57 26.71
CA VAL A 144 21.20 19.68 27.50
C VAL A 144 20.00 19.77 26.58
N LEU A 145 20.06 20.59 25.54
CA LEU A 145 18.98 20.70 24.54
C LEU A 145 18.71 19.35 23.86
N TRP A 146 19.76 18.60 23.54
CA TRP A 146 19.63 17.25 22.96
C TRP A 146 18.89 16.30 23.89
N ALA A 147 19.24 16.28 25.18
CA ALA A 147 18.57 15.47 26.18
C ALA A 147 17.10 15.84 26.32
N LEU A 148 16.78 17.13 26.35
CA LEU A 148 15.39 17.62 26.42
C LEU A 148 14.58 17.24 25.17
N LEU A 149 15.16 17.33 23.98
CA LEU A 149 14.52 16.89 22.73
C LEU A 149 14.24 15.37 22.76
N ALA A 150 15.20 14.57 23.20
CA ALA A 150 15.05 13.12 23.32
C ALA A 150 13.92 12.77 24.29
N ILE A 151 13.89 13.37 25.47
CA ILE A 151 12.82 13.18 26.46
C ILE A 151 11.49 13.60 25.86
N GLY A 152 11.42 14.76 25.20
CA GLY A 152 10.20 15.27 24.55
C GLY A 152 9.65 14.31 23.51
N VAL A 153 10.49 13.72 22.67
CA VAL A 153 10.09 12.73 21.65
C VAL A 153 9.58 11.44 22.32
N ILE A 154 10.23 10.99 23.39
CA ILE A 154 9.80 9.79 24.13
C ILE A 154 8.42 10.02 24.75
N LEU A 155 8.24 11.14 25.44
CA LEU A 155 6.96 11.48 26.05
C LEU A 155 5.83 11.60 25.01
N ASP A 156 6.09 12.29 23.92
CA ASP A 156 5.11 12.41 22.81
C ASP A 156 4.78 11.04 22.20
N SER A 157 5.77 10.17 22.03
CA SER A 157 5.58 8.80 21.53
C SER A 157 4.71 7.96 22.46
N VAL A 158 4.90 8.08 23.78
CA VAL A 158 4.07 7.40 24.79
C VAL A 158 2.64 7.93 24.73
N LEU A 159 2.45 9.25 24.70
CA LEU A 159 1.12 9.87 24.63
C LEU A 159 0.36 9.49 23.36
N ILE A 160 1.05 9.46 22.20
CA ILE A 160 0.47 9.00 20.94
C ILE A 160 0.05 7.53 21.07
N SER A 161 0.92 6.67 21.57
CA SER A 161 0.65 5.24 21.74
C SER A 161 -0.54 4.96 22.65
N MET A 162 -0.65 5.67 23.78
CA MET A 162 -1.80 5.56 24.70
C MET A 162 -3.10 5.96 24.01
N ARG A 163 -3.09 7.06 23.24
CA ARG A 163 -4.28 7.54 22.54
C ARG A 163 -4.70 6.60 21.42
N VAL A 164 -3.75 6.09 20.64
CA VAL A 164 -3.98 5.07 19.62
C VAL A 164 -4.58 3.81 20.25
N LYS A 165 -4.01 3.33 21.37
CA LYS A 165 -4.52 2.17 22.11
C LYS A 165 -5.99 2.35 22.50
N LYS A 166 -6.33 3.51 23.06
CA LYS A 166 -7.70 3.81 23.51
C LYS A 166 -8.67 3.78 22.34
N LEU A 167 -8.41 4.58 21.29
CA LEU A 167 -9.32 4.76 20.16
C LEU A 167 -9.44 3.50 19.29
N ILE A 168 -8.36 2.73 19.14
CA ILE A 168 -8.42 1.45 18.40
C ILE A 168 -9.30 0.44 19.15
N ARG A 169 -9.18 0.34 20.47
CA ARG A 169 -10.01 -0.58 21.26
C ARG A 169 -11.49 -0.19 21.26
N GLU A 170 -11.77 1.11 21.22
CA GLU A 170 -13.15 1.63 21.19
C GLU A 170 -13.80 1.39 19.81
N ARG A 171 -13.08 1.64 18.71
CA ARG A 171 -13.65 1.57 17.36
C ARG A 171 -13.46 0.22 16.65
N PHE A 172 -12.40 -0.50 16.98
CA PHE A 172 -12.05 -1.79 16.37
C PHE A 172 -11.78 -2.87 17.42
N PRO A 173 -12.78 -3.33 18.20
CA PRO A 173 -12.59 -4.31 19.27
C PRO A 173 -12.11 -5.66 18.75
N LYS A 174 -12.43 -6.00 17.48
CA LYS A 174 -12.05 -7.27 16.81
C LYS A 174 -10.87 -7.11 15.84
N THR A 175 -9.99 -6.12 16.06
CA THR A 175 -8.83 -5.94 15.16
C THR A 175 -7.91 -7.14 15.17
N THR A 176 -7.49 -7.58 13.99
CA THR A 176 -6.48 -8.65 13.81
C THR A 176 -5.06 -8.10 13.76
N GLN A 177 -4.90 -6.78 13.69
CA GLN A 177 -3.58 -6.15 13.60
C GLN A 177 -2.88 -6.11 14.96
N ARG A 178 -1.56 -6.38 14.94
CA ARG A 178 -0.73 -6.29 16.14
C ARG A 178 -0.63 -4.85 16.61
N MET A 179 -1.04 -4.58 17.85
CA MET A 179 -1.01 -3.23 18.45
C MET A 179 0.37 -2.57 18.38
N GLY A 180 1.45 -3.36 18.59
CA GLY A 180 2.83 -2.86 18.47
C GLY A 180 3.15 -2.29 17.09
N SER A 181 2.64 -2.91 16.01
CA SER A 181 2.79 -2.40 14.64
C SER A 181 2.08 -1.05 14.45
N LEU A 182 0.90 -0.88 15.05
CA LEU A 182 0.15 0.38 15.00
C LEU A 182 0.84 1.50 15.79
N TYR A 183 1.43 1.18 16.95
CA TYR A 183 2.20 2.14 17.74
C TYR A 183 3.45 2.60 17.00
N LEU A 184 4.23 1.64 16.47
CA LEU A 184 5.42 1.97 15.69
C LEU A 184 5.07 2.84 14.48
N TYR A 185 4.00 2.49 13.78
CA TYR A 185 3.50 3.28 12.65
C TYR A 185 3.11 4.70 13.07
N ALA A 186 2.41 4.86 14.20
CA ALA A 186 2.02 6.16 14.74
C ALA A 186 3.24 7.02 15.11
N ILE A 187 4.25 6.43 15.78
CA ILE A 187 5.47 7.11 16.19
C ILE A 187 6.27 7.57 14.97
N MET A 188 6.50 6.68 14.01
CA MET A 188 7.23 7.02 12.78
C MET A 188 6.55 8.13 11.98
N ARG A 189 5.22 8.12 11.92
CA ARG A 189 4.44 9.19 11.32
C ARG A 189 4.51 10.49 12.12
N GLY A 190 4.53 10.40 13.46
CA GLY A 190 4.66 11.53 14.38
C GLY A 190 5.98 12.27 14.23
N ILE A 191 7.08 11.56 14.02
CA ILE A 191 8.41 12.14 13.80
C ILE A 191 8.49 12.84 12.43
N THR A 192 7.78 12.32 11.43
CA THR A 192 7.82 12.90 10.08
C THR A 192 7.13 14.25 10.02
N PHE A 193 7.75 15.22 9.34
CA PHE A 193 7.13 16.54 9.09
C PHE A 193 5.76 16.38 8.45
N ARG A 194 4.74 17.06 8.99
CA ARG A 194 3.36 16.99 8.49
C ARG A 194 3.25 17.25 6.98
N ARG A 195 4.05 18.18 6.45
CA ARG A 195 4.07 18.55 5.03
C ARG A 195 4.61 17.44 4.11
N MET A 196 5.49 16.59 4.66
CA MET A 196 6.15 15.50 3.95
C MET A 196 5.45 14.14 4.16
N ARG A 197 4.39 14.09 4.98
CA ARG A 197 3.66 12.85 5.24
C ARG A 197 2.97 12.35 3.99
N MET A 198 3.17 11.09 3.68
CA MET A 198 2.45 10.36 2.64
C MET A 198 1.68 9.21 3.30
N PRO A 199 0.38 9.02 3.00
CA PRO A 199 -0.51 9.93 2.29
C PRO A 199 -0.70 11.27 3.03
N ARG A 200 -1.17 12.29 2.28
CA ARG A 200 -1.37 13.64 2.86
C ARG A 200 -2.38 13.60 4.02
N PRO A 201 -2.16 14.42 5.05
CA PRO A 201 -3.11 14.57 6.15
C PRO A 201 -4.49 14.98 5.65
N ARG A 202 -5.51 14.20 5.98
CA ARG A 202 -6.91 14.49 5.65
C ARG A 202 -7.58 15.39 6.69
N VAL A 203 -7.09 15.32 7.93
CA VAL A 203 -7.69 15.97 9.10
C VAL A 203 -6.94 17.28 9.41
N LYS A 204 -7.66 18.33 9.75
CA LYS A 204 -7.07 19.60 10.20
C LYS A 204 -6.47 19.46 11.61
N LEU A 205 -5.51 20.32 11.95
CA LEU A 205 -4.95 20.40 13.30
C LEU A 205 -6.05 20.80 14.30
N GLY A 206 -6.07 20.12 15.45
CA GLY A 206 -7.05 20.39 16.52
C GLY A 206 -8.39 19.67 16.35
N THR A 207 -8.62 18.93 15.26
CA THR A 207 -9.86 18.17 15.08
C THR A 207 -9.95 17.06 16.16
N LYS A 208 -11.08 17.01 16.85
CA LYS A 208 -11.41 15.92 17.78
C LYS A 208 -11.76 14.66 16.97
N ILE A 209 -11.09 13.56 17.24
CA ILE A 209 -11.27 12.26 16.57
C ILE A 209 -11.89 11.29 17.55
#